data_4f917e83d01e14066f45657bfac697d4
#
_entry.id   4f917e83d01e14066f45657bfac697d4
#
_cell.length_a   1.000
_cell.length_b   1.000
_cell.length_c   1.000
_cell.angle_alpha   90.00
_cell.angle_beta   90.00
_cell.angle_gamma   90.00
#
_symmetry.space_group_name_H-M   'P 1'
#
loop_
_entity.id
_entity.type
_entity.pdbx_description
1 polymer ?
#
loop_
_entity_poly.entity_id
_entity_poly.type
_entity_poly.pdbx_seq_one_letter_code
_entity_poly.pdbx_strand_id
1 'polypeptide(L)'
;MKKMNLKKLVAFGCAAAMTLSMVGCGSKADTSATDTTTKTTAEAADAGQTEEELPVYKIAIVKQLDHASLDEIANAVAAELDQLAKDNNVEIDYDIYSGQNDQTTLKQIGDQAIADGVDAIIPIATLAAQVMTVCAQDTQTPVIFAAISDPEAAELTDIDYVTGTSDALDTNKIMEMMLAQNPDIKNVGLLYSLSEANSAKPIADAKAYLDDKGIAYTEQTANTNDEVIAAASALVADKVDAIFTPTDNVVMAAELAIYEDLAKAGIPHYTGADSFVRNGAFATC
;
A
#
# COMPACT_ATOMS: atom_id res chain seq x y z
N MET A 1 18.15 1.54 -17.85
CA MET A 1 17.89 0.60 -16.74
C MET A 1 19.20 -0.03 -16.33
N LYS A 2 19.80 0.45 -15.25
CA LYS A 2 21.04 -0.07 -14.69
C LYS A 2 20.66 -1.15 -13.67
N LYS A 3 21.05 -2.39 -13.93
CA LYS A 3 20.86 -3.50 -12.98
C LYS A 3 21.61 -3.15 -11.70
N MET A 4 20.88 -2.91 -10.63
CA MET A 4 21.43 -2.71 -9.30
C MET A 4 21.97 -4.07 -8.80
N ASN A 5 23.27 -4.13 -8.59
CA ASN A 5 23.94 -5.32 -8.06
C ASN A 5 23.67 -5.42 -6.55
N LEU A 6 22.79 -6.32 -6.17
CA LEU A 6 22.42 -6.66 -4.79
C LEU A 6 23.60 -7.20 -3.94
N LYS A 7 24.77 -7.37 -4.54
CA LYS A 7 25.96 -7.95 -3.87
C LYS A 7 26.77 -6.99 -2.99
N LYS A 8 26.33 -5.75 -2.76
CA LYS A 8 27.08 -4.76 -1.98
C LYS A 8 26.53 -4.48 -0.57
N LEU A 9 25.46 -5.15 -0.14
CA LEU A 9 24.87 -4.92 1.20
C LEU A 9 25.26 -5.96 2.27
N VAL A 10 26.19 -6.87 1.97
CA VAL A 10 26.67 -7.84 2.94
C VAL A 10 28.14 -7.56 3.27
N ALA A 11 28.38 -6.57 4.08
CA ALA A 11 29.67 -6.42 4.77
C ALA A 11 29.52 -5.39 5.91
N PHE A 12 28.98 -5.79 7.06
CA PHE A 12 29.45 -5.27 8.36
C PHE A 12 28.82 -6.08 9.50
N GLY A 13 29.69 -6.70 10.29
CA GLY A 13 29.30 -7.06 11.64
C GLY A 13 29.54 -8.49 12.08
N CYS A 14 30.78 -8.98 11.96
CA CYS A 14 31.26 -10.05 12.83
C CYS A 14 31.87 -9.45 14.09
N ALA A 15 31.65 -10.17 15.21
CA ALA A 15 32.45 -10.25 16.41
C ALA A 15 31.84 -9.66 17.67
N ALA A 16 31.33 -10.56 18.51
CA ALA A 16 31.75 -10.62 19.91
C ALA A 16 31.34 -11.97 20.51
N ALA A 17 32.28 -12.86 20.51
CA ALA A 17 32.33 -14.01 21.45
C ALA A 17 32.66 -13.49 22.82
N MET A 18 32.17 -14.13 23.87
CA MET A 18 32.90 -14.46 25.13
C MET A 18 31.94 -15.01 26.16
N THR A 19 32.15 -16.24 26.43
CA THR A 19 32.86 -16.93 27.55
C THR A 19 32.02 -17.13 28.81
N LEU A 20 31.83 -18.39 29.03
CA LEU A 20 32.21 -19.18 30.25
C LEU A 20 31.83 -18.65 31.62
N SER A 21 31.12 -19.46 32.36
CA SER A 21 31.65 -19.95 33.62
C SER A 21 30.89 -21.16 34.14
N MET A 22 31.68 -22.23 34.35
CA MET A 22 31.38 -23.37 35.18
C MET A 22 31.39 -22.98 36.65
N VAL A 23 30.69 -23.72 37.48
CA VAL A 23 31.02 -24.23 38.84
C VAL A 23 29.76 -25.00 39.25
N GLY A 24 29.71 -26.23 39.68
CA GLY A 24 30.65 -27.13 40.25
C GLY A 24 30.00 -27.83 41.44
N CYS A 25 30.32 -29.11 41.63
CA CYS A 25 30.18 -29.92 42.83
C CYS A 25 28.80 -30.40 43.29
N GLY A 26 28.60 -31.63 43.60
CA GLY A 26 29.39 -32.72 44.11
C GLY A 26 28.57 -33.93 44.48
N SER A 27 29.27 -35.07 44.45
CA SER A 27 29.34 -36.22 45.40
C SER A 27 28.09 -37.15 45.49
N LYS A 28 28.22 -38.42 45.47
CA LYS A 28 29.10 -39.50 45.80
C LYS A 28 28.49 -40.81 45.36
N ALA A 29 29.31 -41.68 44.80
CA ALA A 29 29.66 -43.05 45.17
C ALA A 29 28.51 -44.10 45.27
N ASP A 30 28.60 -45.28 44.63
CA ASP A 30 29.52 -46.37 44.88
C ASP A 30 29.37 -47.50 43.86
N THR A 31 30.52 -48.06 43.49
CA THR A 31 30.91 -49.46 43.23
C THR A 31 30.02 -50.43 42.45
N SER A 32 30.47 -51.03 41.33
CA SER A 32 31.17 -52.32 41.27
C SER A 32 31.25 -52.85 39.82
N ALA A 33 32.47 -53.08 39.40
CA ALA A 33 33.14 -54.17 38.68
C ALA A 33 32.49 -54.88 37.49
N THR A 34 33.33 -54.91 36.42
CA THR A 34 33.68 -56.03 35.52
C THR A 34 32.70 -56.42 34.42
N ASP A 35 33.00 -56.19 33.13
CA ASP A 35 33.73 -57.13 32.30
C ASP A 35 34.06 -56.55 30.91
N THR A 36 35.15 -57.05 30.38
CA THR A 36 35.77 -56.68 29.10
C THR A 36 35.04 -57.30 27.93
N THR A 37 34.67 -56.50 26.94
CA THR A 37 34.65 -57.01 25.55
C THR A 37 34.84 -55.88 24.54
N THR A 38 36.00 -55.87 23.91
CA THR A 38 36.42 -55.07 22.80
C THR A 38 35.48 -55.31 21.59
N LYS A 39 34.77 -54.29 21.16
CA LYS A 39 34.18 -54.31 19.81
C LYS A 39 34.46 -52.93 19.19
N THR A 40 35.40 -52.96 18.27
CA THR A 40 35.64 -51.90 17.29
C THR A 40 34.37 -51.62 16.52
N THR A 41 33.78 -50.50 16.76
CA THR A 41 32.70 -49.97 15.89
C THR A 41 33.20 -48.70 15.28
N ALA A 42 33.19 -48.65 13.94
CA ALA A 42 33.58 -47.52 13.14
C ALA A 42 32.79 -46.28 13.57
N GLU A 43 33.47 -45.21 13.85
CA GLU A 43 32.95 -43.84 13.98
C GLU A 43 32.37 -43.46 12.62
N ALA A 44 31.04 -43.49 12.51
CA ALA A 44 30.34 -42.77 11.44
C ALA A 44 30.42 -41.29 11.88
N ALA A 45 31.19 -40.52 11.11
CA ALA A 45 31.14 -39.07 11.19
C ALA A 45 29.72 -38.66 10.86
N ASP A 46 28.96 -38.23 11.86
CA ASP A 46 27.74 -37.48 11.70
C ASP A 46 28.16 -36.12 11.14
N ALA A 47 28.07 -35.97 9.83
CA ALA A 47 28.16 -34.70 9.18
C ALA A 47 26.89 -33.94 9.57
N GLY A 48 26.96 -33.23 10.69
CA GLY A 48 25.94 -32.23 11.03
C GLY A 48 25.81 -31.26 9.86
N GLN A 49 24.73 -31.40 9.11
CA GLN A 49 24.27 -30.37 8.23
C GLN A 49 23.88 -29.20 9.15
N THR A 50 24.74 -28.19 9.25
CA THR A 50 24.30 -26.86 9.65
C THR A 50 23.29 -26.43 8.61
N GLU A 51 21.99 -26.47 8.92
CA GLU A 51 21.00 -25.72 8.17
C GLU A 51 21.48 -24.28 8.17
N GLU A 52 21.86 -23.78 7.02
CA GLU A 52 22.19 -22.36 6.85
C GLU A 52 20.86 -21.62 7.09
N GLU A 53 20.74 -20.89 8.20
CA GLU A 53 19.58 -20.03 8.43
C GLU A 53 19.49 -19.03 7.27
N LEU A 54 18.31 -18.98 6.64
CA LEU A 54 18.05 -18.04 5.55
C LEU A 54 18.05 -16.61 6.10
N PRO A 55 18.52 -15.63 5.31
CA PRO A 55 18.30 -14.22 5.65
C PRO A 55 16.81 -13.93 5.78
N VAL A 56 16.42 -13.30 6.89
CA VAL A 56 15.02 -12.90 7.16
C VAL A 56 14.88 -11.40 6.95
N TYR A 57 13.90 -10.99 6.17
CA TYR A 57 13.53 -9.59 5.95
C TYR A 57 12.11 -9.34 6.47
N LYS A 58 11.91 -8.20 7.14
CA LYS A 58 10.64 -7.79 7.70
C LYS A 58 10.05 -6.64 6.91
N ILE A 59 8.81 -6.77 6.45
CA ILE A 59 8.15 -5.77 5.60
C ILE A 59 6.82 -5.36 6.24
N ALA A 60 6.54 -4.06 6.31
CA ALA A 60 5.23 -3.55 6.65
C ALA A 60 4.49 -3.10 5.39
N ILE A 61 3.36 -3.73 5.07
CA ILE A 61 2.46 -3.29 4.00
C ILE A 61 1.37 -2.45 4.65
N VAL A 62 1.23 -1.17 4.28
CA VAL A 62 0.35 -0.24 4.97
C VAL A 62 -0.66 0.37 3.99
N LYS A 63 -1.91 -0.10 4.04
CA LYS A 63 -3.02 0.49 3.27
C LYS A 63 -3.52 1.77 3.93
N GLN A 64 -3.94 2.76 3.13
CA GLN A 64 -4.58 3.95 3.66
C GLN A 64 -5.89 3.61 4.39
N LEU A 65 -6.72 2.77 3.77
CA LEU A 65 -7.97 2.26 4.34
C LEU A 65 -8.35 0.92 3.70
N ASP A 66 -9.45 0.34 4.15
CA ASP A 66 -9.96 -0.92 3.62
C ASP A 66 -11.00 -0.65 2.53
N HIS A 67 -10.69 -1.02 1.29
CA HIS A 67 -11.63 -1.19 0.20
C HIS A 67 -11.01 -2.10 -0.88
N ALA A 68 -11.86 -2.62 -1.76
CA ALA A 68 -11.51 -3.69 -2.68
C ALA A 68 -10.24 -3.42 -3.51
N SER A 69 -10.02 -2.17 -3.99
CA SER A 69 -8.83 -1.83 -4.78
C SER A 69 -7.55 -1.95 -3.97
N LEU A 70 -7.52 -1.34 -2.77
CA LEU A 70 -6.32 -1.34 -1.93
C LEU A 70 -6.04 -2.75 -1.39
N ASP A 71 -7.08 -3.55 -1.14
CA ASP A 71 -6.94 -4.96 -0.77
C ASP A 71 -6.34 -5.78 -1.91
N GLU A 72 -6.77 -5.55 -3.16
CA GLU A 72 -6.23 -6.20 -4.35
C GLU A 72 -4.74 -5.86 -4.53
N ILE A 73 -4.36 -4.60 -4.38
CA ILE A 73 -2.96 -4.16 -4.44
C ILE A 73 -2.13 -4.80 -3.31
N ALA A 74 -2.62 -4.77 -2.06
CA ALA A 74 -1.91 -5.37 -0.92
C ALA A 74 -1.70 -6.87 -1.11
N ASN A 75 -2.72 -7.59 -1.60
CA ASN A 75 -2.62 -9.01 -1.89
C ASN A 75 -1.65 -9.31 -3.04
N ALA A 76 -1.60 -8.46 -4.07
CA ALA A 76 -0.63 -8.59 -5.16
C ALA A 76 0.81 -8.35 -4.67
N VAL A 77 1.02 -7.34 -3.83
CA VAL A 77 2.32 -7.10 -3.18
C VAL A 77 2.74 -8.31 -2.34
N ALA A 78 1.85 -8.83 -1.50
CA ALA A 78 2.12 -10.01 -0.67
C ALA A 78 2.50 -11.24 -1.53
N ALA A 79 1.76 -11.51 -2.60
CA ALA A 79 2.05 -12.62 -3.51
C ALA A 79 3.42 -12.47 -4.20
N GLU A 80 3.80 -11.24 -4.57
CA GLU A 80 5.11 -10.99 -5.17
C GLU A 80 6.24 -11.12 -4.14
N LEU A 81 6.04 -10.70 -2.89
CA LEU A 81 7.00 -10.92 -1.81
C LEU A 81 7.22 -12.43 -1.56
N ASP A 82 6.15 -13.23 -1.55
CA ASP A 82 6.23 -14.68 -1.44
C ASP A 82 7.01 -15.33 -2.60
N GLN A 83 6.87 -14.77 -3.82
CA GLN A 83 7.62 -15.25 -4.99
C GLN A 83 9.09 -14.82 -4.90
N LEU A 84 9.36 -13.58 -4.51
CA LEU A 84 10.72 -13.07 -4.32
C LEU A 84 11.48 -13.84 -3.23
N ALA A 85 10.81 -14.24 -2.15
CA ALA A 85 11.38 -15.06 -1.10
C ALA A 85 11.89 -16.39 -1.65
N LYS A 86 11.07 -17.07 -2.47
CA LYS A 86 11.43 -18.36 -3.11
C LYS A 86 12.57 -18.19 -4.13
N ASP A 87 12.47 -17.17 -4.99
CA ASP A 87 13.43 -16.97 -6.08
C ASP A 87 14.83 -16.58 -5.58
N ASN A 88 14.90 -15.94 -4.41
CA ASN A 88 16.15 -15.48 -3.83
C ASN A 88 16.66 -16.36 -2.66
N ASN A 89 15.90 -17.41 -2.29
CA ASN A 89 16.20 -18.27 -1.16
C ASN A 89 16.42 -17.47 0.13
N VAL A 90 15.45 -16.64 0.46
CA VAL A 90 15.37 -15.82 1.67
C VAL A 90 14.01 -16.01 2.34
N GLU A 91 13.88 -15.61 3.59
CA GLU A 91 12.60 -15.49 4.28
C GLU A 91 12.13 -14.03 4.26
N ILE A 92 10.87 -13.79 3.92
CA ILE A 92 10.26 -12.45 3.96
C ILE A 92 9.03 -12.54 4.85
N ASP A 93 9.14 -11.96 6.05
CA ASP A 93 8.03 -11.79 6.97
C ASP A 93 7.33 -10.47 6.67
N TYR A 94 6.02 -10.50 6.47
CA TYR A 94 5.28 -9.26 6.26
C TYR A 94 3.95 -9.25 7.01
N ASP A 95 3.58 -8.04 7.45
CA ASP A 95 2.27 -7.75 8.02
C ASP A 95 1.54 -6.72 7.17
N ILE A 96 0.20 -6.87 7.06
CA ILE A 96 -0.66 -5.95 6.33
C ILE A 96 -1.48 -5.15 7.34
N TYR A 97 -1.33 -3.82 7.30
CA TYR A 97 -2.01 -2.87 8.17
C TYR A 97 -3.01 -2.02 7.40
N SER A 98 -4.04 -1.53 8.11
CA SER A 98 -5.00 -0.55 7.57
C SER A 98 -5.01 0.71 8.44
N GLY A 99 -4.79 1.86 7.81
CA GLY A 99 -4.83 3.17 8.45
C GLY A 99 -6.22 3.72 8.67
N GLN A 100 -7.28 3.05 8.15
CA GLN A 100 -8.68 3.44 8.28
C GLN A 100 -8.98 4.89 7.90
N ASN A 101 -8.21 5.42 6.95
CA ASN A 101 -8.24 6.81 6.49
C ASN A 101 -8.00 7.83 7.61
N ASP A 102 -7.28 7.45 8.66
CA ASP A 102 -6.96 8.30 9.81
C ASP A 102 -5.45 8.50 9.94
N GLN A 103 -5.01 9.76 9.85
CA GLN A 103 -3.59 10.10 9.89
C GLN A 103 -2.91 9.69 11.21
N THR A 104 -3.65 9.72 12.32
CA THR A 104 -3.13 9.34 13.64
C THR A 104 -2.89 7.84 13.70
N THR A 105 -3.83 7.05 13.18
CA THR A 105 -3.70 5.60 13.07
C THR A 105 -2.53 5.22 12.15
N LEU A 106 -2.41 5.86 10.98
CA LEU A 106 -1.28 5.65 10.08
C LEU A 106 0.05 5.97 10.77
N LYS A 107 0.11 7.10 11.51
CA LYS A 107 1.33 7.44 12.26
C LYS A 107 1.69 6.40 13.30
N GLN A 108 0.71 5.88 14.06
CA GLN A 108 0.95 4.83 15.06
C GLN A 108 1.48 3.55 14.41
N ILE A 109 0.93 3.16 13.25
CA ILE A 109 1.41 2.01 12.47
C ILE A 109 2.86 2.23 12.02
N GLY A 110 3.17 3.41 11.47
CA GLY A 110 4.52 3.73 11.01
C GLY A 110 5.55 3.77 12.15
N ASP A 111 5.22 4.43 13.25
CA ASP A 111 6.09 4.47 14.44
C ASP A 111 6.34 3.05 15.00
N GLN A 112 5.31 2.18 15.00
CA GLN A 112 5.44 0.79 15.42
C GLN A 112 6.31 -0.02 14.46
N ALA A 113 6.09 0.10 13.14
CA ALA A 113 6.90 -0.60 12.14
C ALA A 113 8.39 -0.24 12.27
N ILE A 114 8.70 1.04 12.46
CA ILE A 114 10.08 1.51 12.69
C ILE A 114 10.64 0.94 14.00
N ALA A 115 9.85 0.92 15.08
CA ALA A 115 10.30 0.37 16.38
C ALA A 115 10.54 -1.14 16.32
N ASP A 116 9.78 -1.88 15.51
CA ASP A 116 9.92 -3.32 15.28
C ASP A 116 11.10 -3.66 14.34
N GLY A 117 11.73 -2.62 13.77
CA GLY A 117 12.91 -2.75 12.93
C GLY A 117 12.62 -3.40 11.59
N VAL A 118 11.54 -2.98 10.91
CA VAL A 118 11.26 -3.45 9.54
C VAL A 118 12.37 -3.01 8.58
N ASP A 119 12.67 -3.86 7.60
CA ASP A 119 13.67 -3.59 6.56
C ASP A 119 13.12 -2.68 5.45
N ALA A 120 11.79 -2.66 5.26
CA ALA A 120 11.12 -1.74 4.35
C ALA A 120 9.63 -1.56 4.72
N ILE A 121 9.06 -0.44 4.26
CA ILE A 121 7.62 -0.16 4.35
C ILE A 121 7.06 -0.01 2.95
N ILE A 122 5.93 -0.68 2.67
CA ILE A 122 5.22 -0.58 1.39
C ILE A 122 3.87 0.08 1.64
N PRO A 123 3.80 1.42 1.61
CA PRO A 123 2.53 2.13 1.73
C PRO A 123 1.74 2.07 0.42
N ILE A 124 0.42 1.93 0.55
CA ILE A 124 -0.53 1.90 -0.56
C ILE A 124 -1.48 3.08 -0.43
N ALA A 125 -1.56 3.90 -1.45
CA ALA A 125 -2.24 5.18 -1.57
C ALA A 125 -1.52 6.36 -0.89
N THR A 126 -1.91 7.58 -1.29
CA THR A 126 -1.14 8.82 -1.09
C THR A 126 -0.94 9.19 0.37
N LEU A 127 -2.01 9.23 1.18
CA LEU A 127 -1.89 9.59 2.60
C LEU A 127 -1.01 8.60 3.36
N ALA A 128 -1.14 7.30 3.09
CA ALA A 128 -0.28 6.28 3.71
C ALA A 128 1.19 6.51 3.35
N ALA A 129 1.50 6.79 2.06
CA ALA A 129 2.85 7.03 1.61
C ALA A 129 3.47 8.28 2.25
N GLN A 130 2.72 9.38 2.34
CA GLN A 130 3.17 10.60 3.00
C GLN A 130 3.50 10.37 4.48
N VAL A 131 2.61 9.69 5.21
CA VAL A 131 2.82 9.42 6.64
C VAL A 131 3.99 8.46 6.87
N MET A 132 4.10 7.38 6.10
CA MET A 132 5.21 6.42 6.23
C MET A 132 6.55 7.05 5.88
N THR A 133 6.60 7.94 4.89
CA THR A 133 7.81 8.70 4.57
C THR A 133 8.28 9.54 5.75
N VAL A 134 7.35 10.22 6.44
CA VAL A 134 7.69 11.00 7.64
C VAL A 134 8.16 10.10 8.80
N CYS A 135 7.50 8.96 9.04
CA CYS A 135 7.91 8.02 10.09
C CYS A 135 9.30 7.42 9.85
N ALA A 136 9.67 7.18 8.59
CA ALA A 136 10.96 6.61 8.20
C ALA A 136 12.13 7.61 8.15
N GLN A 137 11.86 8.92 8.32
CA GLN A 137 12.84 9.97 8.09
C GLN A 137 14.14 9.81 8.89
N ASP A 138 14.05 9.50 10.17
CA ASP A 138 15.22 9.43 11.04
C ASP A 138 16.05 8.15 10.83
N THR A 139 15.38 7.05 10.45
CA THR A 139 16.02 5.74 10.25
C THR A 139 16.44 5.51 8.81
N GLN A 140 15.91 6.30 7.85
CA GLN A 140 16.08 6.10 6.41
C GLN A 140 15.63 4.71 5.96
N THR A 141 14.64 4.14 6.67
CA THR A 141 14.04 2.87 6.30
C THR A 141 13.41 3.00 4.91
N PRO A 142 13.72 2.12 3.96
CA PRO A 142 13.17 2.18 2.61
C PRO A 142 11.64 2.23 2.60
N VAL A 143 11.08 3.21 1.88
CA VAL A 143 9.65 3.35 1.63
C VAL A 143 9.40 3.15 0.13
N ILE A 144 8.64 2.11 -0.20
CA ILE A 144 8.33 1.72 -1.58
C ILE A 144 6.83 1.91 -1.80
N PHE A 145 6.40 3.08 -2.25
CA PHE A 145 5.00 3.38 -2.42
C PHE A 145 4.36 2.67 -3.62
N ALA A 146 3.06 2.36 -3.50
CA ALA A 146 2.24 1.84 -4.58
C ALA A 146 0.96 2.66 -4.73
N ALA A 147 0.47 2.80 -5.98
CA ALA A 147 -0.77 3.50 -6.32
C ALA A 147 -0.78 4.97 -5.88
N ILE A 148 0.22 5.73 -6.31
CA ILE A 148 0.31 7.17 -6.08
C ILE A 148 0.09 7.90 -7.40
N SER A 149 -0.99 8.66 -7.49
CA SER A 149 -1.38 9.32 -8.74
C SER A 149 -0.42 10.44 -9.14
N ASP A 150 0.10 11.19 -8.17
CA ASP A 150 1.06 12.28 -8.41
C ASP A 150 2.10 12.31 -7.28
N PRO A 151 3.23 11.58 -7.43
CA PRO A 151 4.29 11.56 -6.42
C PRO A 151 4.95 12.92 -6.18
N GLU A 152 5.00 13.81 -7.19
CA GLU A 152 5.56 15.15 -7.03
C GLU A 152 4.65 16.03 -6.16
N ALA A 153 3.36 16.07 -6.48
CA ALA A 153 2.37 16.80 -5.67
C ALA A 153 2.21 16.22 -4.26
N ALA A 154 2.48 14.93 -4.08
CA ALA A 154 2.49 14.26 -2.79
C ALA A 154 3.79 14.47 -1.99
N GLU A 155 4.78 15.21 -2.53
CA GLU A 155 6.08 15.46 -1.91
C GLU A 155 6.87 14.16 -1.61
N LEU A 156 6.78 13.16 -2.52
CA LEU A 156 7.42 11.85 -2.40
C LEU A 156 8.62 11.67 -3.35
N THR A 157 9.02 12.75 -4.05
CA THR A 157 10.15 12.75 -4.97
C THR A 157 11.40 13.33 -4.32
N ASP A 158 12.58 13.02 -4.90
CA ASP A 158 13.87 13.55 -4.44
C ASP A 158 14.23 13.21 -2.98
N ILE A 159 13.72 12.09 -2.46
CA ILE A 159 14.01 11.56 -1.14
C ILE A 159 14.75 10.21 -1.29
N ASP A 160 15.99 10.12 -0.81
CA ASP A 160 16.90 9.01 -1.09
C ASP A 160 16.38 7.63 -0.68
N TYR A 161 15.55 7.56 0.37
CA TYR A 161 14.95 6.32 0.90
C TYR A 161 13.54 6.05 0.38
N VAL A 162 13.00 6.88 -0.52
CA VAL A 162 11.65 6.75 -1.06
C VAL A 162 11.68 6.44 -2.55
N THR A 163 10.90 5.44 -2.96
CA THR A 163 10.69 5.09 -4.36
C THR A 163 9.32 4.42 -4.50
N GLY A 164 8.88 4.13 -5.73
CA GLY A 164 7.63 3.40 -5.91
C GLY A 164 7.06 3.48 -7.32
N THR A 165 5.76 3.19 -7.43
CA THR A 165 5.02 3.17 -8.69
C THR A 165 3.88 4.17 -8.67
N SER A 166 3.78 4.95 -9.77
CA SER A 166 2.68 5.89 -9.99
C SER A 166 1.58 5.25 -10.84
N ASP A 167 0.32 5.62 -10.55
CA ASP A 167 -0.89 5.31 -11.29
C ASP A 167 -1.59 6.57 -11.83
N ALA A 168 -0.81 7.50 -12.37
CA ALA A 168 -1.29 8.80 -12.85
C ALA A 168 -2.54 8.67 -13.74
N LEU A 169 -3.58 9.45 -13.41
CA LEU A 169 -4.85 9.46 -14.12
C LEU A 169 -4.78 10.37 -15.35
N ASP A 170 -5.22 9.87 -16.51
CA ASP A 170 -5.47 10.70 -17.69
C ASP A 170 -6.92 11.26 -17.66
N THR A 171 -7.12 12.31 -16.87
CA THR A 171 -8.42 12.95 -16.70
C THR A 171 -9.03 13.40 -18.01
N ASN A 172 -8.22 13.89 -18.96
CA ASN A 172 -8.72 14.36 -20.26
C ASN A 172 -9.38 13.23 -21.04
N LYS A 173 -8.82 12.01 -21.02
CA LYS A 173 -9.45 10.86 -21.68
C LYS A 173 -10.80 10.50 -21.07
N ILE A 174 -10.94 10.60 -19.75
CA ILE A 174 -12.25 10.36 -19.11
C ILE A 174 -13.25 11.41 -19.54
N MET A 175 -12.87 12.68 -19.59
CA MET A 175 -13.72 13.76 -20.09
C MET A 175 -14.09 13.57 -21.57
N GLU A 176 -13.13 13.19 -22.42
CA GLU A 176 -13.35 12.85 -23.82
C GLU A 176 -14.33 11.68 -23.98
N MET A 177 -14.15 10.61 -23.21
CA MET A 177 -15.06 9.47 -23.19
C MET A 177 -16.48 9.88 -22.77
N MET A 178 -16.59 10.69 -21.71
CA MET A 178 -17.87 11.23 -21.23
C MET A 178 -18.61 11.98 -22.33
N LEU A 179 -17.95 12.91 -23.02
CA LEU A 179 -18.55 13.70 -24.09
C LEU A 179 -18.80 12.89 -25.38
N ALA A 180 -17.98 11.86 -25.65
CA ALA A 180 -18.23 10.96 -26.79
C ALA A 180 -19.48 10.10 -26.58
N GLN A 181 -19.77 9.71 -25.33
CA GLN A 181 -20.99 8.95 -25.01
C GLN A 181 -22.24 9.83 -24.92
N ASN A 182 -22.08 11.05 -24.39
CA ASN A 182 -23.19 12.02 -24.33
C ASN A 182 -22.69 13.43 -24.70
N PRO A 183 -22.81 13.83 -25.97
CA PRO A 183 -22.36 15.16 -26.44
C PRO A 183 -23.26 16.31 -25.97
N ASP A 184 -24.42 16.03 -25.39
CA ASP A 184 -25.39 17.03 -24.92
C ASP A 184 -25.17 17.45 -23.46
N ILE A 185 -24.11 16.97 -22.79
CA ILE A 185 -23.74 17.33 -21.42
C ILE A 185 -23.50 18.85 -21.33
N LYS A 186 -24.12 19.49 -20.34
CA LYS A 186 -24.03 20.93 -20.06
C LYS A 186 -23.56 21.26 -18.64
N ASN A 187 -23.74 20.31 -17.71
CA ASN A 187 -23.34 20.48 -16.31
C ASN A 187 -22.80 19.16 -15.75
N VAL A 188 -21.54 19.15 -15.32
CA VAL A 188 -20.88 17.99 -14.72
C VAL A 188 -20.76 18.18 -13.21
N GLY A 189 -21.21 17.20 -12.43
CA GLY A 189 -20.93 17.13 -10.99
C GLY A 189 -19.49 16.68 -10.77
N LEU A 190 -18.73 17.43 -9.96
CA LEU A 190 -17.40 17.02 -9.51
C LEU A 190 -17.51 16.59 -8.05
N LEU A 191 -17.39 15.28 -7.79
CA LEU A 191 -17.51 14.67 -6.46
C LEU A 191 -16.15 14.15 -6.00
N TYR A 192 -15.62 14.71 -4.92
CA TYR A 192 -14.29 14.35 -4.43
C TYR A 192 -14.07 14.72 -2.96
N SER A 193 -12.98 14.25 -2.37
CA SER A 193 -12.58 14.61 -1.01
C SER A 193 -11.45 15.66 -1.01
N LEU A 194 -11.58 16.65 -0.13
CA LEU A 194 -10.52 17.63 0.12
C LEU A 194 -9.38 17.03 0.98
N SER A 195 -9.63 15.93 1.65
CA SER A 195 -8.59 15.21 2.42
C SER A 195 -7.70 14.32 1.55
N GLU A 196 -8.06 14.14 0.27
CA GLU A 196 -7.34 13.32 -0.70
C GLU A 196 -6.48 14.20 -1.62
N ALA A 197 -5.17 14.29 -1.35
CA ALA A 197 -4.23 15.10 -2.14
C ALA A 197 -4.19 14.66 -3.62
N ASN A 198 -4.36 13.34 -3.89
CA ASN A 198 -4.44 12.76 -5.22
C ASN A 198 -5.66 13.23 -6.03
N SER A 199 -6.70 13.76 -5.40
CA SER A 199 -7.88 14.30 -6.09
C SER A 199 -7.66 15.71 -6.64
N ALA A 200 -6.72 16.49 -6.08
CA ALA A 200 -6.57 17.91 -6.38
C ALA A 200 -6.23 18.18 -7.86
N LYS A 201 -5.19 17.50 -8.38
CA LYS A 201 -4.77 17.68 -9.79
C LYS A 201 -5.82 17.19 -10.79
N PRO A 202 -6.38 15.96 -10.68
CA PRO A 202 -7.42 15.51 -11.60
C PRO A 202 -8.66 16.40 -11.61
N ILE A 203 -9.08 16.95 -10.47
CA ILE A 203 -10.19 17.91 -10.42
C ILE A 203 -9.83 19.23 -11.11
N ALA A 204 -8.61 19.74 -10.94
CA ALA A 204 -8.16 20.93 -11.64
C ALA A 204 -8.11 20.69 -13.17
N ASP A 205 -7.61 19.54 -13.62
CA ASP A 205 -7.56 19.15 -15.02
C ASP A 205 -8.97 19.01 -15.61
N ALA A 206 -9.91 18.40 -14.87
CA ALA A 206 -11.33 18.30 -15.28
C ALA A 206 -11.97 19.68 -15.45
N LYS A 207 -11.78 20.60 -14.49
CA LYS A 207 -12.27 21.97 -14.59
C LYS A 207 -11.72 22.69 -15.81
N ALA A 208 -10.40 22.61 -16.02
CA ALA A 208 -9.75 23.24 -17.18
C ALA A 208 -10.30 22.69 -18.50
N TYR A 209 -10.55 21.37 -18.59
CA TYR A 209 -11.16 20.76 -19.75
C TYR A 209 -12.59 21.22 -19.98
N LEU A 210 -13.41 21.26 -18.94
CA LEU A 210 -14.82 21.69 -19.01
C LEU A 210 -14.93 23.17 -19.36
N ASP A 211 -14.05 24.02 -18.80
CA ASP A 211 -13.97 25.46 -19.12
C ASP A 211 -13.62 25.67 -20.62
N ASP A 212 -12.65 24.90 -21.18
CA ASP A 212 -12.30 24.96 -22.61
C ASP A 212 -13.50 24.58 -23.51
N LYS A 213 -14.34 23.68 -23.06
CA LYS A 213 -15.56 23.26 -23.78
C LYS A 213 -16.78 24.13 -23.50
N GLY A 214 -16.72 25.07 -22.57
CA GLY A 214 -17.85 25.90 -22.13
C GLY A 214 -18.95 25.11 -21.43
N ILE A 215 -18.58 24.02 -20.75
CA ILE A 215 -19.48 23.16 -19.99
C ILE A 215 -19.43 23.57 -18.53
N ALA A 216 -20.60 23.80 -17.91
CA ALA A 216 -20.69 24.14 -16.50
C ALA A 216 -20.34 22.92 -15.62
N TYR A 217 -19.92 23.20 -14.39
CA TYR A 217 -19.74 22.15 -13.39
C TYR A 217 -20.24 22.60 -12.01
N THR A 218 -20.64 21.61 -11.21
CA THR A 218 -21.09 21.80 -9.82
C THR A 218 -20.21 20.94 -8.92
N GLU A 219 -19.51 21.57 -7.96
CA GLU A 219 -18.61 20.85 -7.06
C GLU A 219 -19.34 20.45 -5.78
N GLN A 220 -19.13 19.20 -5.37
CA GLN A 220 -19.50 18.71 -4.05
C GLN A 220 -18.29 17.99 -3.43
N THR A 221 -17.97 18.31 -2.20
CA THR A 221 -16.85 17.69 -1.49
C THR A 221 -17.33 16.94 -0.26
N ALA A 222 -16.62 15.86 0.07
CA ALA A 222 -16.96 14.99 1.19
C ALA A 222 -15.70 14.38 1.79
N ASN A 223 -15.65 14.19 3.10
CA ASN A 223 -14.52 13.57 3.80
C ASN A 223 -14.92 12.31 4.57
N THR A 224 -16.20 11.96 4.55
CA THR A 224 -16.75 10.74 5.17
C THR A 224 -17.80 10.11 4.25
N ASN A 225 -18.09 8.82 4.46
CA ASN A 225 -19.10 8.10 3.69
C ASN A 225 -20.48 8.79 3.74
N ASP A 226 -20.90 9.27 4.90
CA ASP A 226 -22.19 9.96 5.06
C ASP A 226 -22.22 11.28 4.29
N GLU A 227 -21.11 12.02 4.27
CA GLU A 227 -20.98 13.23 3.47
C GLU A 227 -20.97 12.93 1.96
N VAL A 228 -20.37 11.82 1.51
CA VAL A 228 -20.42 11.39 0.09
C VAL A 228 -21.86 11.12 -0.33
N ILE A 229 -22.64 10.40 0.49
CA ILE A 229 -24.07 10.13 0.23
C ILE A 229 -24.86 11.43 0.13
N ALA A 230 -24.63 12.37 1.04
CA ALA A 230 -25.28 13.69 1.01
C ALA A 230 -24.88 14.50 -0.23
N ALA A 231 -23.60 14.51 -0.57
CA ALA A 231 -23.04 15.22 -1.74
C ALA A 231 -23.59 14.65 -3.07
N ALA A 232 -23.64 13.32 -3.21
CA ALA A 232 -24.25 12.66 -4.36
C ALA A 232 -25.74 13.01 -4.49
N SER A 233 -26.47 13.00 -3.38
CA SER A 233 -27.89 13.39 -3.34
C SER A 233 -28.09 14.86 -3.74
N ALA A 234 -27.18 15.76 -3.35
CA ALA A 234 -27.21 17.17 -3.77
C ALA A 234 -27.00 17.31 -5.28
N LEU A 235 -26.01 16.59 -5.87
CA LEU A 235 -25.80 16.58 -7.32
C LEU A 235 -27.00 16.05 -8.09
N VAL A 236 -27.70 15.03 -7.56
CA VAL A 236 -28.97 14.54 -8.13
C VAL A 236 -30.06 15.63 -8.09
N ALA A 237 -30.18 16.36 -6.97
CA ALA A 237 -31.14 17.46 -6.84
C ALA A 237 -30.82 18.64 -7.77
N ASP A 238 -29.54 18.90 -8.02
CA ASP A 238 -29.05 19.93 -8.95
C ASP A 238 -29.18 19.50 -10.42
N LYS A 239 -29.56 18.23 -10.66
CA LYS A 239 -29.79 17.67 -12.00
C LYS A 239 -28.57 17.80 -12.92
N VAL A 240 -27.39 17.47 -12.40
CA VAL A 240 -26.19 17.38 -13.23
C VAL A 240 -26.37 16.30 -14.32
N ASP A 241 -25.74 16.46 -15.46
CA ASP A 241 -25.88 15.52 -16.59
C ASP A 241 -24.98 14.28 -16.43
N ALA A 242 -23.90 14.41 -15.69
CA ALA A 242 -22.94 13.35 -15.35
C ALA A 242 -22.19 13.72 -14.08
N ILE A 243 -21.57 12.75 -13.42
CA ILE A 243 -20.65 12.98 -12.30
C ILE A 243 -19.26 12.45 -12.67
N PHE A 244 -18.23 13.17 -12.25
CA PHE A 244 -16.83 12.75 -12.29
C PHE A 244 -16.25 12.68 -10.89
N THR A 245 -15.58 11.55 -10.59
CA THR A 245 -14.75 11.33 -9.40
C THR A 245 -13.38 10.80 -9.83
N PRO A 246 -12.27 11.39 -9.37
CA PRO A 246 -10.94 10.84 -9.64
C PRO A 246 -10.67 9.52 -8.87
N THR A 247 -9.41 9.13 -8.69
CA THR A 247 -9.00 8.00 -7.83
C THR A 247 -9.15 8.33 -6.34
N ASP A 248 -10.35 8.72 -5.93
CA ASP A 248 -10.66 9.20 -4.57
C ASP A 248 -11.07 8.05 -3.65
N ASN A 249 -10.28 7.77 -2.62
CA ASN A 249 -10.50 6.64 -1.73
C ASN A 249 -11.74 6.81 -0.83
N VAL A 250 -12.08 8.06 -0.45
CA VAL A 250 -13.25 8.35 0.38
C VAL A 250 -14.53 8.10 -0.42
N VAL A 251 -14.59 8.58 -1.66
CA VAL A 251 -15.74 8.36 -2.53
C VAL A 251 -15.84 6.87 -2.92
N MET A 252 -14.68 6.22 -3.21
CA MET A 252 -14.65 4.78 -3.49
C MET A 252 -15.27 3.95 -2.37
N ALA A 253 -14.94 4.23 -1.12
CA ALA A 253 -15.48 3.50 0.02
C ALA A 253 -17.02 3.62 0.15
N ALA A 254 -17.59 4.70 -0.39
CA ALA A 254 -19.02 4.97 -0.36
C ALA A 254 -19.77 4.60 -1.66
N GLU A 255 -19.08 4.16 -2.73
CA GLU A 255 -19.68 3.93 -4.06
C GLU A 255 -20.90 3.02 -4.02
N LEU A 256 -20.83 1.90 -3.28
CA LEU A 256 -21.96 0.98 -3.10
C LEU A 256 -23.21 1.61 -2.47
N ALA A 257 -23.05 2.75 -1.78
CA ALA A 257 -24.17 3.45 -1.17
C ALA A 257 -24.80 4.50 -2.09
N ILE A 258 -24.12 4.94 -3.17
CA ILE A 258 -24.59 6.02 -4.03
C ILE A 258 -25.00 5.55 -5.43
N TYR A 259 -24.40 4.46 -5.96
CA TYR A 259 -24.56 4.08 -7.36
C TYR A 259 -26.01 3.82 -7.78
N GLU A 260 -26.85 3.21 -6.93
CA GLU A 260 -28.24 2.92 -7.25
C GLU A 260 -29.08 4.19 -7.41
N ASP A 261 -28.84 5.20 -6.57
CA ASP A 261 -29.60 6.45 -6.62
C ASP A 261 -29.16 7.30 -7.82
N LEU A 262 -27.87 7.29 -8.17
CA LEU A 262 -27.38 7.89 -9.41
C LEU A 262 -27.96 7.21 -10.64
N ALA A 263 -27.99 5.87 -10.67
CA ALA A 263 -28.57 5.10 -11.77
C ALA A 263 -30.10 5.36 -11.91
N LYS A 264 -30.84 5.41 -10.79
CA LYS A 264 -32.27 5.74 -10.80
C LYS A 264 -32.54 7.18 -11.32
N ALA A 265 -31.63 8.11 -11.01
CA ALA A 265 -31.69 9.48 -11.51
C ALA A 265 -31.28 9.61 -12.97
N GLY A 266 -30.69 8.56 -13.58
CA GLY A 266 -30.16 8.58 -14.94
C GLY A 266 -28.88 9.39 -15.07
N ILE A 267 -28.12 9.55 -13.98
CA ILE A 267 -26.88 10.32 -13.95
C ILE A 267 -25.69 9.34 -13.98
N PRO A 268 -24.94 9.25 -15.09
CA PRO A 268 -23.78 8.39 -15.18
C PRO A 268 -22.62 8.91 -14.32
N HIS A 269 -21.98 8.00 -13.58
CA HIS A 269 -20.82 8.29 -12.75
C HIS A 269 -19.54 7.81 -13.46
N TYR A 270 -18.72 8.75 -13.91
CA TYR A 270 -17.41 8.51 -14.53
C TYR A 270 -16.31 8.63 -13.49
N THR A 271 -15.37 7.70 -13.48
CA THR A 271 -14.43 7.58 -12.37
C THR A 271 -13.00 7.31 -12.81
N GLY A 272 -12.05 7.52 -11.90
CA GLY A 272 -10.62 7.34 -12.14
C GLY A 272 -10.09 5.92 -11.97
N ALA A 273 -10.93 4.95 -11.55
CA ALA A 273 -10.47 3.58 -11.33
C ALA A 273 -11.56 2.55 -11.66
N ASP A 274 -11.14 1.37 -12.13
CA ASP A 274 -12.03 0.27 -12.51
C ASP A 274 -12.80 -0.34 -11.34
N SER A 275 -12.26 -0.24 -10.14
CA SER A 275 -12.92 -0.67 -8.92
C SER A 275 -14.22 0.09 -8.62
N PHE A 276 -14.34 1.35 -9.00
CA PHE A 276 -15.61 2.07 -8.96
C PHE A 276 -16.65 1.41 -9.86
N VAL A 277 -16.26 1.04 -11.10
CA VAL A 277 -17.14 0.38 -12.05
C VAL A 277 -17.59 -0.99 -11.56
N ARG A 278 -16.68 -1.74 -10.91
CA ARG A 278 -17.04 -3.02 -10.24
C ARG A 278 -18.06 -2.81 -9.11
N ASN A 279 -18.10 -1.64 -8.50
CA ASN A 279 -19.02 -1.25 -7.44
C ASN A 279 -20.26 -0.48 -7.92
N GLY A 280 -20.45 -0.34 -9.24
CA GLY A 280 -21.68 0.20 -9.81
C GLY A 280 -21.55 1.54 -10.52
N ALA A 281 -20.39 2.19 -10.52
CA ALA A 281 -20.14 3.37 -11.34
C ALA A 281 -20.28 3.04 -12.85
N PHE A 282 -20.53 4.06 -13.65
CA PHE A 282 -20.89 3.85 -15.04
C PHE A 282 -19.70 3.48 -15.92
N ALA A 283 -18.59 4.21 -15.83
CA ALA A 283 -17.42 3.98 -16.68
C ALA A 283 -16.13 4.58 -16.12
N THR A 284 -15.00 4.01 -16.58
CA THR A 284 -13.63 4.53 -16.39
C THR A 284 -12.80 4.26 -17.64
N CYS A 285 -11.60 4.84 -17.75
CA CYS A 285 -10.63 4.50 -18.79
C CYS A 285 -9.17 4.69 -18.29
#